data_579425e51a1e8c0c0f74ddc9596510cc
#
_entry.id   579425e51a1e8c0c0f74ddc9596510cc
#
_cell.length_a   1.000
_cell.length_b   1.000
_cell.length_c   1.000
_cell.angle_alpha   90.00
_cell.angle_beta   90.00
_cell.angle_gamma   90.00
#
_symmetry.space_group_name_H-M   'P 1'
#
loop_
_entity.id
_entity.type
_entity.pdbx_description
1 polymer ?
#
loop_
_entity_poly.entity_id
_entity_poly.type
_entity_poly.pdbx_seq_one_letter_code
_entity_poly.pdbx_strand_id
1 'polypeptide(L)'
;MRRSVAPGEYVMQKGDDAQEGTPLLERGTKLRAQEIGLLAALGITEVPVIRRPRVSILSTGDELVSPEQTPRPGQIRDVNTLALSAMLRPVADVSTFGIAPDRLGPLTASLKAALAGENGLPADVVFLSGGSSIGVRDLTLEALQSLGDTEILCHGVALSPGKPLILARCGQTLVWGLPGQVASAQVVMHVLGVPFLRHLAGHSLMAQFFGQGNFRYGHAFDQTFWPSRQAILSRNIASRQGREDYIRVRLEHQANGLPRAVPVPGLSGLLRTLLDSEGLVRISARIEGLEAGTPVDVLLFES
;
A
#
# COMPACT_ATOMS: atom_id res chain seq x y z
N MET A 1 -48.68 22.14 21.82
CA MET A 1 -48.95 23.24 20.87
C MET A 1 -49.23 22.64 19.51
N ARG A 2 -50.37 22.94 18.90
CA ARG A 2 -50.63 22.58 17.48
C ARG A 2 -50.17 23.75 16.62
N ARG A 3 -49.12 23.53 15.81
CA ARG A 3 -48.62 24.52 14.86
C ARG A 3 -49.35 24.35 13.55
N SER A 4 -49.79 25.43 12.91
CA SER A 4 -50.29 25.41 11.55
C SER A 4 -49.14 25.14 10.58
N VAL A 5 -49.32 24.26 9.64
CA VAL A 5 -48.34 23.87 8.60
C VAL A 5 -48.86 24.39 7.28
N ALA A 6 -48.01 25.08 6.51
CA ALA A 6 -48.37 25.55 5.16
C ALA A 6 -48.47 24.37 4.17
N PRO A 7 -49.30 24.48 3.12
CA PRO A 7 -49.34 23.48 2.07
C PRO A 7 -47.92 23.25 1.47
N GLY A 8 -47.42 21.99 1.48
CA GLY A 8 -46.11 21.63 1.02
C GLY A 8 -44.97 21.78 2.02
N GLU A 9 -45.22 22.34 3.22
CA GLU A 9 -44.21 22.41 4.29
C GLU A 9 -43.90 21.01 4.81
N TYR A 10 -42.57 20.64 4.81
CA TYR A 10 -42.05 19.30 5.14
C TYR A 10 -42.45 18.15 4.20
N VAL A 11 -42.92 18.49 2.99
CA VAL A 11 -43.21 17.47 1.95
C VAL A 11 -42.15 17.52 0.89
N MET A 12 -41.44 16.41 0.72
CA MET A 12 -40.47 16.23 -0.39
C MET A 12 -41.24 16.22 -1.73
N GLN A 13 -40.83 17.06 -2.65
CA GLN A 13 -41.39 17.10 -3.99
C GLN A 13 -40.70 16.10 -4.89
N LYS A 14 -41.37 15.68 -5.99
CA LYS A 14 -40.72 14.83 -7.02
C LYS A 14 -39.51 15.57 -7.60
N GLY A 15 -38.35 14.94 -7.53
CA GLY A 15 -37.10 15.49 -8.04
C GLY A 15 -36.25 16.27 -7.02
N ASP A 16 -36.67 16.40 -5.75
CA ASP A 16 -35.88 17.08 -4.71
C ASP A 16 -34.60 16.32 -4.38
N ASP A 17 -34.66 15.00 -4.41
CA ASP A 17 -33.52 14.12 -4.07
C ASP A 17 -32.75 13.67 -5.33
N ALA A 18 -33.46 13.37 -6.43
CA ALA A 18 -32.87 12.94 -7.68
C ALA A 18 -33.76 13.32 -8.87
N GLN A 19 -33.16 13.90 -9.91
CA GLN A 19 -33.85 14.27 -11.14
C GLN A 19 -33.58 13.25 -12.24
N GLU A 20 -34.60 12.88 -13.00
CA GLU A 20 -34.48 11.98 -14.14
C GLU A 20 -33.50 12.51 -15.18
N GLY A 21 -32.57 11.65 -15.63
CA GLY A 21 -31.53 12.00 -16.60
C GLY A 21 -30.27 12.64 -16.01
N THR A 22 -30.25 12.93 -14.72
CA THR A 22 -29.05 13.45 -14.05
C THR A 22 -28.18 12.30 -13.54
N PRO A 23 -26.88 12.21 -13.92
CA PRO A 23 -25.96 11.23 -13.37
C PRO A 23 -25.78 11.47 -11.85
N LEU A 24 -26.09 10.47 -11.03
CA LEU A 24 -25.98 10.57 -9.57
C LEU A 24 -24.68 9.94 -9.05
N LEU A 25 -24.20 8.89 -9.71
CA LEU A 25 -22.96 8.20 -9.38
C LEU A 25 -22.12 8.00 -10.63
N GLU A 26 -20.84 8.26 -10.51
CA GLU A 26 -19.88 8.06 -11.59
C GLU A 26 -19.14 6.74 -11.43
N ARG A 27 -18.56 6.24 -12.52
CA ARG A 27 -17.67 5.07 -12.48
C ARG A 27 -16.48 5.32 -11.53
N GLY A 28 -16.21 4.36 -10.64
CA GLY A 28 -15.15 4.47 -9.64
C GLY A 28 -15.61 5.12 -8.32
N THR A 29 -16.88 5.51 -8.21
CA THR A 29 -17.44 5.96 -6.93
C THR A 29 -17.43 4.81 -5.92
N LYS A 30 -16.88 5.07 -4.73
CA LYS A 30 -16.94 4.13 -3.61
C LYS A 30 -18.38 4.08 -3.09
N LEU A 31 -18.99 2.89 -3.10
CA LEU A 31 -20.33 2.69 -2.56
C LEU A 31 -20.27 2.61 -1.03
N ARG A 32 -20.62 3.71 -0.37
CA ARG A 32 -20.78 3.83 1.09
C ARG A 32 -22.25 3.68 1.44
N ALA A 33 -22.60 3.81 2.70
CA ALA A 33 -23.99 3.70 3.17
C ALA A 33 -24.95 4.66 2.44
N GLN A 34 -24.52 5.89 2.19
CA GLN A 34 -25.34 6.90 1.50
C GLN A 34 -25.58 6.56 0.02
N GLU A 35 -24.57 6.08 -0.71
CA GLU A 35 -24.73 5.66 -2.10
C GLU A 35 -25.63 4.43 -2.19
N ILE A 36 -25.48 3.47 -1.28
CA ILE A 36 -26.35 2.29 -1.19
C ILE A 36 -27.80 2.70 -0.87
N GLY A 37 -28.00 3.64 0.06
CA GLY A 37 -29.31 4.18 0.39
C GLY A 37 -29.98 4.86 -0.80
N LEU A 38 -29.23 5.66 -1.56
CA LEU A 38 -29.72 6.31 -2.77
C LEU A 38 -30.14 5.28 -3.84
N LEU A 39 -29.30 4.29 -4.12
CA LEU A 39 -29.61 3.20 -5.06
C LEU A 39 -30.90 2.47 -4.65
N ALA A 40 -31.04 2.15 -3.36
CA ALA A 40 -32.25 1.50 -2.85
C ALA A 40 -33.49 2.39 -3.00
N ALA A 41 -33.40 3.70 -2.71
CA ALA A 41 -34.50 4.65 -2.91
C ALA A 41 -34.96 4.73 -4.37
N LEU A 42 -34.05 4.52 -5.31
CA LEU A 42 -34.33 4.51 -6.76
C LEU A 42 -34.75 3.11 -7.28
N GLY A 43 -34.82 2.09 -6.41
CA GLY A 43 -35.15 0.72 -6.80
C GLY A 43 -34.06 -0.01 -7.57
N ILE A 44 -32.81 0.48 -7.52
CA ILE A 44 -31.66 -0.16 -8.16
C ILE A 44 -31.08 -1.17 -7.21
N THR A 45 -31.29 -2.47 -7.49
CA THR A 45 -30.87 -3.59 -6.65
C THR A 45 -29.58 -4.27 -7.10
N GLU A 46 -29.16 -4.06 -8.34
CA GLU A 46 -27.96 -4.65 -8.92
C GLU A 46 -27.08 -3.55 -9.54
N VAL A 47 -25.81 -3.53 -9.17
CA VAL A 47 -24.84 -2.54 -9.64
C VAL A 47 -23.55 -3.25 -10.05
N PRO A 48 -23.02 -3.00 -11.27
CA PRO A 48 -21.70 -3.49 -11.65
C PRO A 48 -20.63 -2.85 -10.77
N VAL A 49 -19.82 -3.65 -10.10
CA VAL A 49 -18.72 -3.18 -9.25
C VAL A 49 -17.39 -3.77 -9.69
N ILE A 50 -16.30 -3.06 -9.39
CA ILE A 50 -14.95 -3.60 -9.54
C ILE A 50 -14.71 -4.54 -8.36
N ARG A 51 -14.29 -5.77 -8.64
CA ARG A 51 -13.97 -6.73 -7.58
C ARG A 51 -12.70 -6.31 -6.84
N ARG A 52 -12.54 -6.79 -5.63
CA ARG A 52 -11.28 -6.62 -4.88
C ARG A 52 -10.15 -7.37 -5.58
N PRO A 53 -8.92 -6.80 -5.62
CA PRO A 53 -7.75 -7.51 -6.12
C PRO A 53 -7.46 -8.77 -5.27
N ARG A 54 -7.16 -9.88 -5.93
CA ARG A 54 -6.69 -11.10 -5.26
C ARG A 54 -5.18 -11.02 -5.08
N VAL A 55 -4.74 -11.13 -3.85
CA VAL A 55 -3.35 -10.98 -3.45
C VAL A 55 -2.85 -12.26 -2.80
N SER A 56 -1.74 -12.77 -3.29
CA SER A 56 -0.99 -13.86 -2.65
C SER A 56 0.24 -13.29 -1.95
N ILE A 57 0.49 -13.73 -0.70
CA ILE A 57 1.70 -13.40 0.04
C ILE A 57 2.50 -14.69 0.27
N LEU A 58 3.78 -14.65 -0.10
CA LEU A 58 4.74 -15.74 0.07
C LEU A 58 6.00 -15.17 0.75
N SER A 59 6.48 -15.81 1.80
CA SER A 59 7.79 -15.51 2.40
C SER A 59 8.86 -16.47 1.92
N THR A 60 10.13 -16.05 1.85
CA THR A 60 11.28 -16.93 1.60
C THR A 60 12.41 -16.61 2.56
N GLY A 61 13.09 -17.65 3.03
CA GLY A 61 14.23 -17.54 3.94
C GLY A 61 14.41 -18.82 4.75
N ASP A 62 15.60 -19.42 4.69
CA ASP A 62 15.92 -20.62 5.51
C ASP A 62 16.00 -20.28 7.01
N GLU A 63 16.17 -19.00 7.36
CA GLU A 63 16.13 -18.48 8.72
C GLU A 63 14.70 -18.32 9.26
N LEU A 64 13.69 -18.34 8.39
CA LEU A 64 12.32 -18.04 8.79
C LEU A 64 11.62 -19.28 9.40
N VAL A 65 10.86 -19.03 10.44
CA VAL A 65 9.93 -20.02 11.02
C VAL A 65 8.56 -19.38 11.19
N SER A 66 7.52 -20.22 11.25
CA SER A 66 6.16 -19.77 11.55
C SER A 66 6.10 -19.05 12.91
N PRO A 67 5.23 -18.03 13.07
CA PRO A 67 5.09 -17.31 14.35
C PRO A 67 4.78 -18.19 15.56
N GLU A 68 4.13 -19.35 15.36
CA GLU A 68 3.79 -20.32 16.42
C GLU A 68 5.00 -21.12 16.90
N GLN A 69 6.04 -21.21 16.09
CA GLN A 69 7.24 -21.98 16.42
C GLN A 69 8.20 -21.19 17.28
N THR A 70 8.92 -21.90 18.17
CA THR A 70 10.04 -21.33 18.92
C THR A 70 11.30 -21.33 18.03
N PRO A 71 11.87 -20.17 17.68
CA PRO A 71 13.05 -20.10 16.84
C PRO A 71 14.26 -20.74 17.54
N ARG A 72 15.07 -21.51 16.80
CA ARG A 72 16.40 -21.96 17.20
C ARG A 72 17.42 -20.84 16.97
N PRO A 73 18.65 -20.94 17.52
CA PRO A 73 19.73 -20.01 17.17
C PRO A 73 19.89 -19.87 15.64
N GLY A 74 19.90 -18.64 15.14
CA GLY A 74 19.95 -18.33 13.70
C GLY A 74 18.59 -18.28 13.00
N GLN A 75 17.49 -18.60 13.68
CA GLN A 75 16.14 -18.49 13.13
C GLN A 75 15.40 -17.28 13.69
N ILE A 76 14.49 -16.74 12.90
CA ILE A 76 13.57 -15.65 13.27
C ILE A 76 12.14 -15.98 12.82
N ARG A 77 11.16 -15.41 13.50
CA ARG A 77 9.75 -15.57 13.08
C ARG A 77 9.45 -14.77 11.83
N ASP A 78 8.64 -15.35 10.92
CA ASP A 78 8.07 -14.61 9.81
C ASP A 78 7.03 -13.59 10.32
N VAL A 79 7.43 -12.35 10.34
CA VAL A 79 6.57 -11.21 10.73
C VAL A 79 5.96 -10.52 9.51
N ASN A 80 6.59 -10.64 8.33
CA ASN A 80 6.17 -9.94 7.14
C ASN A 80 4.84 -10.46 6.61
N THR A 81 4.63 -11.77 6.55
CA THR A 81 3.35 -12.35 6.09
C THR A 81 2.17 -11.80 6.88
N LEU A 82 2.25 -11.73 8.21
CA LEU A 82 1.16 -11.23 9.04
C LEU A 82 1.00 -9.72 8.94
N ALA A 83 2.09 -8.96 8.97
CA ALA A 83 2.05 -7.50 8.89
C ALA A 83 1.50 -7.04 7.52
N LEU A 84 1.98 -7.64 6.43
CA LEU A 84 1.50 -7.34 5.07
C LEU A 84 0.03 -7.77 4.89
N SER A 85 -0.35 -8.95 5.41
CA SER A 85 -1.76 -9.38 5.37
C SER A 85 -2.67 -8.38 6.08
N ALA A 86 -2.30 -7.92 7.27
CA ALA A 86 -3.07 -6.93 8.02
C ALA A 86 -3.21 -5.61 7.25
N MET A 87 -2.10 -5.14 6.64
CA MET A 87 -2.08 -3.91 5.84
C MET A 87 -2.94 -4.00 4.57
N LEU A 88 -3.04 -5.18 3.94
CA LEU A 88 -3.66 -5.35 2.63
C LEU A 88 -5.13 -5.78 2.69
N ARG A 89 -5.57 -6.47 3.75
CA ARG A 89 -6.98 -6.90 3.91
C ARG A 89 -8.03 -5.80 3.74
N PRO A 90 -7.80 -4.54 4.12
CA PRO A 90 -8.78 -3.47 3.85
C PRO A 90 -9.02 -3.22 2.35
N VAL A 91 -8.04 -3.51 1.48
CA VAL A 91 -8.06 -3.14 0.06
C VAL A 91 -8.04 -4.33 -0.91
N ALA A 92 -7.77 -5.55 -0.44
CA ALA A 92 -7.61 -6.75 -1.26
C ALA A 92 -8.14 -8.01 -0.56
N ASP A 93 -8.39 -9.05 -1.33
CA ASP A 93 -8.63 -10.41 -0.84
C ASP A 93 -7.26 -11.11 -0.75
N VAL A 94 -6.83 -11.41 0.48
CA VAL A 94 -5.46 -11.82 0.78
C VAL A 94 -5.39 -13.29 1.18
N SER A 95 -4.58 -14.06 0.44
CA SER A 95 -4.21 -15.45 0.75
C SER A 95 -2.71 -15.54 1.04
N THR A 96 -2.33 -16.42 1.97
CA THR A 96 -0.93 -16.63 2.37
C THR A 96 -0.45 -18.01 1.97
N PHE A 97 0.77 -18.10 1.43
CA PHE A 97 1.35 -19.33 0.88
C PHE A 97 2.53 -19.86 1.70
N GLY A 98 2.69 -19.36 2.93
CA GLY A 98 3.69 -19.83 3.89
C GLY A 98 5.10 -19.35 3.57
N ILE A 99 6.08 -20.17 3.99
CA ILE A 99 7.51 -19.87 3.88
C ILE A 99 8.14 -20.87 2.90
N ALA A 100 8.73 -20.38 1.81
CA ALA A 100 9.50 -21.17 0.88
C ALA A 100 10.97 -21.22 1.32
N PRO A 101 11.65 -22.39 1.21
CA PRO A 101 13.09 -22.47 1.41
C PRO A 101 13.85 -21.69 0.33
N ASP A 102 15.04 -21.19 0.69
CA ASP A 102 15.96 -20.48 -0.25
C ASP A 102 16.66 -21.46 -1.19
N ARG A 103 15.88 -22.22 -1.95
CA ARG A 103 16.33 -23.16 -3.00
C ARG A 103 15.44 -23.01 -4.23
N LEU A 104 16.04 -23.02 -5.41
CA LEU A 104 15.36 -22.72 -6.69
C LEU A 104 14.10 -23.56 -6.91
N GLY A 105 14.18 -24.89 -6.81
CA GLY A 105 13.03 -25.77 -7.06
C GLY A 105 11.86 -25.53 -6.13
N PRO A 106 12.03 -25.60 -4.79
CA PRO A 106 10.98 -25.29 -3.82
C PRO A 106 10.41 -23.86 -3.96
N LEU A 107 11.26 -22.85 -4.14
CA LEU A 107 10.82 -21.46 -4.33
C LEU A 107 9.97 -21.32 -5.59
N THR A 108 10.41 -21.89 -6.71
CA THR A 108 9.66 -21.91 -7.98
C THR A 108 8.30 -22.62 -7.81
N ALA A 109 8.26 -23.74 -7.10
CA ALA A 109 7.02 -24.46 -6.84
C ALA A 109 6.05 -23.62 -5.99
N SER A 110 6.53 -22.97 -4.91
CA SER A 110 5.73 -22.08 -4.08
C SER A 110 5.25 -20.86 -4.83
N LEU A 111 6.08 -20.27 -5.70
CA LEU A 111 5.68 -19.17 -6.59
C LEU A 111 4.58 -19.59 -7.55
N LYS A 112 4.68 -20.77 -8.17
CA LYS A 112 3.60 -21.31 -9.03
C LYS A 112 2.28 -21.47 -8.27
N ALA A 113 2.33 -21.97 -7.04
CA ALA A 113 1.15 -22.09 -6.19
C ALA A 113 0.57 -20.71 -5.85
N ALA A 114 1.41 -19.73 -5.49
CA ALA A 114 0.97 -18.37 -5.19
C ALA A 114 0.36 -17.66 -6.42
N LEU A 115 0.90 -17.88 -7.61
CA LEU A 115 0.35 -17.37 -8.88
C LEU A 115 -1.00 -17.99 -9.21
N ALA A 116 -1.14 -19.32 -9.02
CA ALA A 116 -2.40 -20.02 -9.22
C ALA A 116 -3.48 -19.59 -8.24
N GLY A 117 -3.07 -19.02 -7.10
CA GLY A 117 -3.96 -18.48 -6.10
C GLY A 117 -4.71 -19.55 -5.31
N GLU A 118 -5.64 -19.11 -4.48
CA GLU A 118 -6.47 -19.96 -3.65
C GLU A 118 -7.71 -20.42 -4.43
N ASN A 119 -8.12 -21.68 -4.21
CA ASN A 119 -9.31 -22.27 -4.84
C ASN A 119 -9.33 -22.21 -6.38
N GLY A 120 -8.15 -22.22 -7.02
CA GLY A 120 -8.04 -22.15 -8.48
C GLY A 120 -8.35 -20.77 -9.08
N LEU A 121 -8.41 -19.73 -8.25
CA LEU A 121 -8.58 -18.35 -8.68
C LEU A 121 -7.23 -17.65 -8.74
N PRO A 122 -6.65 -17.40 -9.93
CA PRO A 122 -5.33 -16.78 -10.06
C PRO A 122 -5.22 -15.45 -9.30
N ALA A 123 -4.06 -15.21 -8.70
CA ALA A 123 -3.76 -13.94 -8.07
C ALA A 123 -3.62 -12.82 -9.11
N ASP A 124 -4.05 -11.62 -8.78
CA ASP A 124 -3.72 -10.42 -9.56
C ASP A 124 -2.32 -9.93 -9.21
N VAL A 125 -1.94 -10.09 -7.94
CA VAL A 125 -0.62 -9.67 -7.44
C VAL A 125 -0.08 -10.72 -6.46
N VAL A 126 1.21 -11.05 -6.59
CA VAL A 126 1.97 -11.85 -5.63
C VAL A 126 2.99 -10.94 -4.95
N PHE A 127 2.99 -10.89 -3.64
CA PHE A 127 4.06 -10.28 -2.83
C PHE A 127 4.96 -11.38 -2.28
N LEU A 128 6.21 -11.40 -2.73
CA LEU A 128 7.25 -12.27 -2.21
C LEU A 128 8.09 -11.46 -1.22
N SER A 129 8.05 -11.82 0.05
CA SER A 129 8.84 -11.19 1.11
C SER A 129 10.02 -12.07 1.49
N GLY A 130 11.21 -11.52 1.45
CA GLY A 130 12.43 -12.25 1.79
C GLY A 130 13.57 -11.90 0.85
N GLY A 131 14.67 -12.67 0.94
CA GLY A 131 15.76 -12.53 -0.01
C GLY A 131 16.49 -11.20 0.04
N SER A 132 16.65 -10.60 1.22
CA SER A 132 17.36 -9.31 1.37
C SER A 132 18.89 -9.43 1.22
N SER A 133 19.44 -10.63 1.28
CA SER A 133 20.86 -10.87 1.01
C SER A 133 21.14 -10.90 -0.50
N ILE A 134 22.35 -10.56 -0.91
CA ILE A 134 22.73 -10.45 -2.33
C ILE A 134 22.45 -11.77 -3.08
N GLY A 135 22.79 -12.94 -2.51
CA GLY A 135 22.58 -14.24 -3.15
C GLY A 135 21.12 -14.69 -3.24
N VAL A 136 20.25 -14.28 -2.31
CA VAL A 136 18.82 -14.67 -2.33
C VAL A 136 18.01 -13.83 -3.33
N ARG A 137 18.45 -12.60 -3.62
CA ARG A 137 17.86 -11.80 -4.71
C ARG A 137 18.09 -12.42 -6.07
N ASP A 138 19.29 -12.97 -6.28
CA ASP A 138 19.62 -13.69 -7.52
C ASP A 138 18.74 -14.93 -7.66
N LEU A 139 18.48 -15.66 -6.55
CA LEU A 139 17.58 -16.80 -6.52
C LEU A 139 16.12 -16.43 -6.84
N THR A 140 15.63 -15.29 -6.33
CA THR A 140 14.28 -14.79 -6.65
C THR A 140 14.14 -14.48 -8.14
N LEU A 141 15.15 -13.82 -8.73
CA LEU A 141 15.15 -13.54 -10.18
C LEU A 141 15.22 -14.82 -11.00
N GLU A 142 16.07 -15.76 -10.61
CA GLU A 142 16.20 -17.06 -11.27
C GLU A 142 14.88 -17.86 -11.18
N ALA A 143 14.23 -17.88 -10.01
CA ALA A 143 12.94 -18.52 -9.81
C ALA A 143 11.86 -17.88 -10.69
N LEU A 144 11.80 -16.56 -10.77
CA LEU A 144 10.86 -15.85 -11.63
C LEU A 144 11.12 -16.16 -13.12
N GLN A 145 12.36 -16.10 -13.56
CA GLN A 145 12.73 -16.41 -14.95
C GLN A 145 12.43 -17.86 -15.34
N SER A 146 12.53 -18.80 -14.40
CA SER A 146 12.21 -20.20 -14.62
C SER A 146 10.72 -20.50 -14.84
N LEU A 147 9.84 -19.53 -14.57
CA LEU A 147 8.39 -19.66 -14.77
C LEU A 147 7.97 -19.59 -16.27
N GLY A 148 8.85 -19.16 -17.16
CA GLY A 148 8.64 -19.12 -18.60
C GLY A 148 8.08 -17.78 -19.09
N ASP A 149 6.80 -17.51 -18.92
CA ASP A 149 6.17 -16.23 -19.34
C ASP A 149 6.38 -15.14 -18.27
N THR A 150 7.64 -14.71 -18.12
CA THR A 150 8.05 -13.71 -17.13
C THR A 150 8.84 -12.58 -17.74
N GLU A 151 8.42 -11.37 -17.44
CA GLU A 151 9.11 -10.11 -17.76
C GLU A 151 9.52 -9.40 -16.48
N ILE A 152 10.80 -9.11 -16.31
CA ILE A 152 11.30 -8.29 -15.21
C ILE A 152 11.13 -6.82 -15.60
N LEU A 153 10.21 -6.13 -14.92
CA LEU A 153 9.88 -4.72 -15.17
C LEU A 153 10.84 -3.77 -14.47
N CYS A 154 11.29 -4.15 -13.26
CA CYS A 154 12.19 -3.34 -12.46
C CYS A 154 13.00 -4.22 -11.51
N HIS A 155 14.29 -3.92 -11.37
CA HIS A 155 15.17 -4.54 -10.39
C HIS A 155 15.91 -3.45 -9.61
N GLY A 156 15.38 -3.12 -8.45
CA GLY A 156 15.86 -2.02 -7.62
C GLY A 156 15.20 -0.68 -7.96
N VAL A 157 14.92 0.09 -6.94
CA VAL A 157 14.31 1.43 -7.04
C VAL A 157 15.14 2.44 -6.26
N ALA A 158 15.08 3.69 -6.68
CA ALA A 158 15.74 4.79 -5.98
C ALA A 158 14.91 5.28 -4.77
N LEU A 159 14.65 4.37 -3.82
CA LEU A 159 13.83 4.57 -2.65
C LEU A 159 14.55 4.04 -1.39
N SER A 160 14.45 4.75 -0.28
CA SER A 160 15.02 4.34 1.00
C SER A 160 14.04 4.59 2.17
N PRO A 161 13.73 3.56 2.97
CA PRO A 161 14.09 2.16 2.78
C PRO A 161 13.31 1.53 1.64
N GLY A 162 13.86 0.49 0.98
CA GLY A 162 13.12 -0.21 -0.08
C GLY A 162 13.88 -0.43 -1.39
N LYS A 163 15.16 0.01 -1.47
CA LYS A 163 16.00 -0.11 -2.67
C LYS A 163 15.90 -1.47 -3.41
N PRO A 164 15.89 -2.64 -2.73
CA PRO A 164 15.96 -3.95 -3.41
C PRO A 164 14.59 -4.46 -3.93
N LEU A 165 13.64 -3.58 -4.19
CA LEU A 165 12.35 -3.96 -4.78
C LEU A 165 12.55 -4.58 -6.17
N ILE A 166 11.88 -5.71 -6.42
CA ILE A 166 11.76 -6.34 -7.74
C ILE A 166 10.31 -6.23 -8.19
N LEU A 167 10.08 -5.84 -9.43
CA LEU A 167 8.78 -5.91 -10.08
C LEU A 167 8.88 -6.79 -11.30
N ALA A 168 8.01 -7.78 -11.40
CA ALA A 168 7.92 -8.68 -12.55
C ALA A 168 6.48 -8.88 -12.97
N ARG A 169 6.28 -9.27 -14.22
CA ARG A 169 4.99 -9.71 -14.75
C ARG A 169 5.12 -11.18 -15.16
N CYS A 170 4.28 -12.04 -14.59
CA CYS A 170 4.19 -13.46 -14.92
C CYS A 170 2.80 -13.70 -15.54
N GLY A 171 2.71 -13.80 -16.86
CA GLY A 171 1.44 -13.82 -17.56
C GLY A 171 0.63 -12.55 -17.27
N GLN A 172 -0.52 -12.70 -16.61
CA GLN A 172 -1.39 -11.59 -16.20
C GLN A 172 -1.18 -11.15 -14.75
N THR A 173 -0.34 -11.85 -13.97
CA THR A 173 -0.09 -11.58 -12.57
C THR A 173 1.15 -10.72 -12.38
N LEU A 174 1.08 -9.70 -11.53
CA LEU A 174 2.25 -8.93 -11.13
C LEU A 174 2.90 -9.55 -9.89
N VAL A 175 4.21 -9.67 -9.91
CA VAL A 175 5.00 -10.19 -8.79
C VAL A 175 5.90 -9.09 -8.25
N TRP A 176 5.83 -8.86 -6.95
CA TRP A 176 6.64 -7.87 -6.24
C TRP A 176 7.56 -8.61 -5.26
N GLY A 177 8.86 -8.61 -5.53
CA GLY A 177 9.87 -9.06 -4.58
C GLY A 177 10.20 -7.94 -3.61
N LEU A 178 9.70 -8.07 -2.38
CA LEU A 178 9.85 -7.07 -1.32
C LEU A 178 11.16 -7.26 -0.54
N PRO A 179 11.70 -6.18 0.06
CA PRO A 179 12.78 -6.31 1.02
C PRO A 179 12.41 -7.25 2.17
N GLY A 180 13.33 -8.11 2.61
CA GLY A 180 13.11 -8.99 3.78
C GLY A 180 13.01 -8.24 5.11
N GLN A 181 13.63 -7.07 5.23
CA GLN A 181 13.56 -6.24 6.44
C GLN A 181 12.17 -5.62 6.60
N VAL A 182 11.53 -5.87 7.74
CA VAL A 182 10.12 -5.57 7.99
C VAL A 182 9.74 -4.12 7.78
N ALA A 183 10.53 -3.17 8.29
CA ALA A 183 10.21 -1.75 8.08
C ALA A 183 10.40 -1.31 6.63
N SER A 184 11.36 -1.92 5.90
CA SER A 184 11.51 -1.67 4.47
C SER A 184 10.34 -2.20 3.66
N ALA A 185 9.89 -3.43 3.94
CA ALA A 185 8.73 -4.01 3.29
C ALA A 185 7.48 -3.18 3.54
N GLN A 186 7.21 -2.79 4.79
CA GLN A 186 6.04 -1.99 5.12
C GLN A 186 6.09 -0.58 4.52
N VAL A 187 7.24 0.09 4.48
CA VAL A 187 7.36 1.40 3.81
C VAL A 187 7.10 1.28 2.32
N VAL A 188 7.69 0.27 1.64
CA VAL A 188 7.41 0.01 0.22
C VAL A 188 5.92 -0.24 -0.01
N MET A 189 5.31 -1.05 0.83
CA MET A 189 3.88 -1.34 0.70
C MET A 189 3.02 -0.12 0.99
N HIS A 190 3.36 0.67 2.01
CA HIS A 190 2.64 1.91 2.31
C HIS A 190 2.75 2.89 1.14
N VAL A 191 3.95 3.12 0.61
CA VAL A 191 4.20 4.15 -0.40
C VAL A 191 3.77 3.72 -1.81
N LEU A 192 3.94 2.45 -2.18
CA LEU A 192 3.71 1.94 -3.54
C LEU A 192 2.61 0.88 -3.60
N GLY A 193 2.67 -0.15 -2.74
CA GLY A 193 1.83 -1.33 -2.88
C GLY A 193 0.34 -1.08 -2.62
N VAL A 194 -0.01 -0.41 -1.52
CA VAL A 194 -1.40 -0.09 -1.18
C VAL A 194 -2.02 0.88 -2.18
N PRO A 195 -1.35 2.00 -2.59
CA PRO A 195 -1.85 2.85 -3.67
C PRO A 195 -2.10 2.08 -4.97
N PHE A 196 -1.17 1.20 -5.34
CA PHE A 196 -1.31 0.36 -6.52
C PHE A 196 -2.55 -0.57 -6.44
N LEU A 197 -2.76 -1.26 -5.30
CA LEU A 197 -3.92 -2.12 -5.10
C LEU A 197 -5.24 -1.33 -5.09
N ARG A 198 -5.26 -0.14 -4.51
CA ARG A 198 -6.41 0.77 -4.58
C ARG A 198 -6.74 1.14 -6.03
N HIS A 199 -5.71 1.39 -6.84
CA HIS A 199 -5.91 1.64 -8.28
C HIS A 199 -6.51 0.42 -8.98
N LEU A 200 -6.01 -0.78 -8.74
CA LEU A 200 -6.59 -2.02 -9.27
C LEU A 200 -8.05 -2.22 -8.81
N ALA A 201 -8.37 -1.83 -7.59
CA ALA A 201 -9.73 -1.84 -7.05
C ALA A 201 -10.63 -0.73 -7.62
N GLY A 202 -10.14 0.05 -8.60
CA GLY A 202 -10.91 1.07 -9.29
C GLY A 202 -11.09 2.39 -8.54
N HIS A 203 -10.31 2.63 -7.48
CA HIS A 203 -10.34 3.93 -6.84
C HIS A 203 -9.89 5.01 -7.83
N SER A 204 -10.77 5.98 -8.12
CA SER A 204 -10.62 6.97 -9.18
C SER A 204 -9.50 7.99 -8.98
N LEU A 205 -8.82 7.96 -7.83
CA LEU A 205 -7.72 8.87 -7.51
C LEU A 205 -6.61 8.87 -8.58
N MET A 206 -6.43 7.76 -9.32
CA MET A 206 -5.49 7.71 -10.44
C MET A 206 -6.06 8.30 -11.74
N ALA A 207 -7.37 8.32 -11.94
CA ALA A 207 -7.95 8.92 -13.14
C ALA A 207 -7.71 10.43 -13.21
N GLN A 208 -7.66 11.11 -12.07
CA GLN A 208 -7.27 12.52 -12.00
C GLN A 208 -5.79 12.76 -12.35
N PHE A 209 -4.91 11.76 -12.13
CA PHE A 209 -3.48 11.84 -12.44
C PHE A 209 -3.14 11.44 -13.87
N PHE A 210 -3.83 10.46 -14.45
CA PHE A 210 -3.54 9.94 -15.79
C PHE A 210 -4.39 10.56 -16.91
N GLY A 211 -5.46 11.30 -16.58
CA GLY A 211 -6.46 11.78 -17.51
C GLY A 211 -6.06 12.92 -18.44
N GLN A 212 -4.91 13.56 -18.29
CA GLN A 212 -4.49 14.69 -19.13
C GLN A 212 -3.02 14.63 -19.57
N GLY A 213 -2.57 13.53 -20.15
CA GLY A 213 -1.43 13.50 -21.10
C GLY A 213 -0.07 14.13 -20.73
N ASN A 214 0.09 14.75 -19.58
CA ASN A 214 1.33 15.40 -19.16
C ASN A 214 1.96 14.64 -17.98
N PHE A 215 2.59 13.53 -18.28
CA PHE A 215 3.48 12.84 -17.34
C PHE A 215 4.69 13.74 -17.02
N ARG A 216 4.62 14.57 -16.02
CA ARG A 216 5.79 15.14 -15.39
C ARG A 216 6.21 14.18 -14.27
N TYR A 217 7.21 13.35 -14.56
CA TYR A 217 7.95 12.61 -13.53
C TYR A 217 8.37 13.60 -12.43
N GLY A 218 7.80 13.49 -11.25
CA GLY A 218 8.21 14.30 -10.10
C GLY A 218 7.12 14.69 -9.10
N HIS A 219 5.84 14.66 -9.47
CA HIS A 219 4.75 15.08 -8.57
C HIS A 219 3.58 14.07 -8.46
N ALA A 220 3.66 12.92 -9.12
CA ALA A 220 2.53 11.98 -9.25
C ALA A 220 2.23 11.15 -7.98
N PHE A 221 3.10 11.16 -6.98
CA PHE A 221 2.86 10.49 -5.69
C PHE A 221 2.57 11.49 -4.57
N ASP A 222 2.20 12.72 -4.93
CA ASP A 222 1.98 13.77 -3.95
C ASP A 222 0.59 13.66 -3.31
N GLN A 223 0.58 13.46 -2.01
CA GLN A 223 -0.40 13.86 -0.99
C GLN A 223 -1.86 13.33 -1.07
N THR A 224 -2.38 12.84 -2.18
CA THR A 224 -3.81 12.51 -2.32
C THR A 224 -4.17 11.06 -1.95
N PHE A 225 -3.20 10.16 -1.86
CA PHE A 225 -3.44 8.75 -1.52
C PHE A 225 -3.51 8.47 -0.03
N TRP A 226 -2.75 9.23 0.75
CA TRP A 226 -2.64 9.03 2.18
C TRP A 226 -3.19 10.23 2.93
N PRO A 227 -3.91 10.02 4.02
CA PRO A 227 -4.15 11.12 4.94
C PRO A 227 -2.80 11.70 5.34
N SER A 228 -2.62 12.98 5.10
CA SER A 228 -1.41 13.70 5.47
C SER A 228 -1.70 14.76 6.51
N ARG A 229 -0.71 15.06 7.34
CA ARG A 229 -0.77 16.10 8.35
C ARG A 229 0.45 16.99 8.25
N GLN A 230 0.24 18.29 8.17
CA GLN A 230 1.33 19.24 8.25
C GLN A 230 1.93 19.28 9.65
N ALA A 231 3.26 19.32 9.70
CA ALA A 231 4.03 19.37 10.94
C ALA A 231 5.32 20.19 10.73
N ILE A 232 5.96 20.58 11.82
CA ILE A 232 7.28 21.25 11.78
C ILE A 232 8.35 20.22 12.14
N LEU A 233 9.35 20.07 11.28
CA LEU A 233 10.45 19.14 11.54
C LEU A 233 11.24 19.53 12.79
N SER A 234 11.44 18.59 13.72
CA SER A 234 12.04 18.88 15.03
C SER A 234 13.57 18.99 15.03
N ARG A 235 14.23 18.34 14.05
CA ARG A 235 15.70 18.31 13.90
C ARG A 235 16.09 18.08 12.46
N ASN A 236 17.34 18.40 12.11
CA ASN A 236 17.89 18.15 10.79
C ASN A 236 17.86 16.65 10.45
N ILE A 237 17.55 16.34 9.20
CA ILE A 237 17.63 14.99 8.63
C ILE A 237 18.53 15.06 7.40
N ALA A 238 19.62 14.29 7.40
CA ALA A 238 20.46 14.11 6.23
C ALA A 238 19.85 13.08 5.28
N SER A 239 19.98 13.29 3.99
CA SER A 239 19.59 12.39 2.91
C SER A 239 20.71 12.34 1.86
N ARG A 240 20.49 11.63 0.77
CA ARG A 240 21.39 11.56 -0.38
C ARG A 240 20.61 11.83 -1.66
N GLN A 241 21.16 12.70 -2.50
CA GLN A 241 20.61 12.94 -3.84
C GLN A 241 20.52 11.63 -4.66
N GLY A 242 19.60 11.58 -5.59
CA GLY A 242 19.39 10.47 -6.50
C GLY A 242 18.45 9.36 -5.97
N ARG A 243 17.90 9.51 -4.76
CA ARG A 243 16.85 8.61 -4.22
C ARG A 243 15.87 9.39 -3.35
N GLU A 244 14.68 8.89 -3.22
CA GLU A 244 13.70 9.38 -2.23
C GLU A 244 13.92 8.67 -0.89
N ASP A 245 14.01 9.44 0.19
CA ASP A 245 14.05 8.90 1.55
C ASP A 245 12.69 9.10 2.24
N TYR A 246 12.18 8.03 2.87
CA TYR A 246 10.98 8.03 3.67
C TYR A 246 11.34 7.81 5.14
N ILE A 247 11.24 8.89 5.90
CA ILE A 247 11.68 8.92 7.30
C ILE A 247 10.50 8.76 8.22
N ARG A 248 10.56 7.75 9.07
CA ARG A 248 9.56 7.50 10.11
C ARG A 248 9.59 8.63 11.13
N VAL A 249 8.42 9.18 11.45
CA VAL A 249 8.28 10.27 12.41
C VAL A 249 7.14 9.99 13.39
N ARG A 250 7.30 10.51 14.62
CA ARG A 250 6.26 10.66 15.61
C ARG A 250 5.78 12.10 15.59
N LEU A 251 4.48 12.33 15.83
CA LEU A 251 3.89 13.66 15.94
C LEU A 251 3.77 14.05 17.41
N GLU A 252 4.45 15.11 17.81
CA GLU A 252 4.30 15.70 19.13
C GLU A 252 3.38 16.90 19.04
N HIS A 253 2.23 16.83 19.73
CA HIS A 253 1.29 17.93 19.79
C HIS A 253 1.88 19.13 20.52
N GLN A 254 1.60 20.32 20.00
CA GLN A 254 1.97 21.60 20.61
C GLN A 254 0.70 22.28 21.11
N ALA A 255 0.82 23.01 22.22
CA ALA A 255 -0.31 23.77 22.75
C ALA A 255 -0.85 24.80 21.73
N ASN A 256 0.03 25.37 20.94
CA ASN A 256 -0.30 26.32 19.88
C ASN A 256 0.49 25.98 18.60
N GLY A 257 -0.20 25.96 17.45
CA GLY A 257 0.41 25.78 16.14
C GLY A 257 0.42 24.32 15.62
N LEU A 258 1.27 24.08 14.61
CA LEU A 258 1.43 22.76 13.99
C LEU A 258 2.17 21.80 14.94
N PRO A 259 1.86 20.48 14.89
CA PRO A 259 2.61 19.48 15.64
C PRO A 259 4.07 19.45 15.18
N ARG A 260 4.96 18.91 16.02
CA ARG A 260 6.34 18.64 15.66
C ARG A 260 6.49 17.25 15.09
N ALA A 261 7.11 17.12 13.92
CA ALA A 261 7.52 15.84 13.35
C ALA A 261 8.88 15.46 13.93
N VAL A 262 8.90 14.45 14.79
CA VAL A 262 10.10 13.97 15.46
C VAL A 262 10.59 12.70 14.79
N PRO A 263 11.75 12.71 14.11
CA PRO A 263 12.30 11.53 13.47
C PRO A 263 12.55 10.39 14.45
N VAL A 264 12.05 9.19 14.11
CA VAL A 264 12.26 7.96 14.88
C VAL A 264 13.47 7.22 14.29
N PRO A 265 14.63 7.25 14.96
CA PRO A 265 15.83 6.60 14.46
C PRO A 265 15.74 5.08 14.65
N GLY A 266 16.40 4.34 13.77
CA GLY A 266 16.56 2.90 13.91
C GLY A 266 16.72 2.15 12.60
N LEU A 267 17.28 0.96 12.68
CA LEU A 267 17.50 0.08 11.55
C LEU A 267 16.16 -0.46 11.00
N SER A 268 16.15 -0.81 9.73
CA SER A 268 14.95 -1.31 9.03
C SER A 268 14.46 -2.69 9.53
N GLY A 269 15.26 -3.40 10.30
CA GLY A 269 14.87 -4.67 10.96
C GLY A 269 14.15 -4.48 12.31
N LEU A 270 14.06 -3.25 12.85
CA LEU A 270 13.49 -2.99 14.15
C LEU A 270 12.00 -2.63 14.04
N LEU A 271 11.13 -3.57 14.39
CA LEU A 271 9.66 -3.39 14.44
C LEU A 271 9.24 -2.24 15.37
N ARG A 272 9.91 -2.07 16.50
CA ARG A 272 9.57 -1.03 17.46
C ARG A 272 9.57 0.38 16.83
N THR A 273 10.45 0.62 15.88
CA THR A 273 10.52 1.92 15.19
C THR A 273 9.26 2.25 14.35
N LEU A 274 8.52 1.22 13.93
CA LEU A 274 7.22 1.39 13.29
C LEU A 274 6.12 1.67 14.32
N LEU A 275 6.15 0.99 15.47
CA LEU A 275 5.19 1.23 16.56
C LEU A 275 5.37 2.62 17.18
N ASP A 276 6.60 3.12 17.25
CA ASP A 276 6.93 4.43 17.81
C ASP A 276 6.71 5.57 16.79
N SER A 277 6.25 5.29 15.57
CA SER A 277 6.02 6.28 14.51
C SER A 277 4.56 6.33 14.08
N GLU A 278 4.08 7.52 13.69
CA GLU A 278 2.72 7.77 13.24
C GLU A 278 2.62 7.97 11.73
N GLY A 279 3.78 8.14 11.06
CA GLY A 279 3.81 8.34 9.61
C GLY A 279 5.22 8.53 9.07
N LEU A 280 5.28 8.94 7.81
CA LEU A 280 6.49 9.12 7.03
C LEU A 280 6.62 10.55 6.54
N VAL A 281 7.81 11.12 6.66
CA VAL A 281 8.22 12.34 5.95
C VAL A 281 9.01 11.94 4.72
N ARG A 282 8.58 12.40 3.54
CA ARG A 282 9.29 12.22 2.28
C ARG A 282 10.36 13.27 2.10
N ILE A 283 11.58 12.85 1.74
CA ILE A 283 12.66 13.70 1.29
C ILE A 283 12.88 13.43 -0.20
N SER A 284 12.75 14.48 -1.01
CA SER A 284 12.89 14.37 -2.46
C SER A 284 14.31 13.92 -2.86
N ALA A 285 14.40 13.15 -3.94
CA ALA A 285 15.66 12.73 -4.55
C ALA A 285 16.57 13.90 -5.02
N ARG A 286 16.05 15.13 -5.01
CA ARG A 286 16.77 16.33 -5.49
C ARG A 286 17.52 17.08 -4.40
N ILE A 287 17.32 16.74 -3.13
CA ILE A 287 17.89 17.45 -1.98
C ILE A 287 18.68 16.49 -1.07
N GLU A 288 19.60 17.02 -0.31
CA GLU A 288 20.50 16.26 0.58
C GLU A 288 19.99 16.17 2.02
N GLY A 289 18.76 16.62 2.26
CA GLY A 289 18.15 16.57 3.58
C GLY A 289 17.13 17.67 3.80
N LEU A 290 16.65 17.75 5.05
CA LEU A 290 15.74 18.78 5.53
C LEU A 290 16.29 19.38 6.84
N GLU A 291 16.16 20.69 6.99
CA GLU A 291 16.55 21.37 8.22
C GLU A 291 15.45 21.37 9.28
N ALA A 292 15.85 21.45 10.54
CA ALA A 292 14.91 21.67 11.64
C ALA A 292 14.12 22.97 11.41
N GLY A 293 12.83 22.95 11.75
CA GLY A 293 11.94 24.09 11.50
C GLY A 293 11.27 24.08 10.12
N THR A 294 11.68 23.20 9.20
CA THR A 294 11.04 23.06 7.89
C THR A 294 9.60 22.54 8.07
N PRO A 295 8.58 23.19 7.46
CA PRO A 295 7.26 22.61 7.33
C PRO A 295 7.30 21.36 6.44
N VAL A 296 6.71 20.27 6.91
CA VAL A 296 6.68 18.96 6.22
C VAL A 296 5.28 18.37 6.24
N ASP A 297 4.94 17.64 5.20
CA ASP A 297 3.75 16.80 5.19
C ASP A 297 4.12 15.39 5.68
N VAL A 298 3.44 14.95 6.72
CA VAL A 298 3.58 13.61 7.28
C VAL A 298 2.51 12.73 6.67
N LEU A 299 2.91 11.75 5.86
CA LEU A 299 2.03 10.69 5.35
C LEU A 299 1.69 9.77 6.51
N LEU A 300 0.45 9.82 7.00
CA LEU A 300 0.04 9.07 8.18
C LEU A 300 -0.09 7.58 7.87
N PHE A 301 0.33 6.71 8.78
CA PHE A 301 -0.06 5.32 8.75
C PHE A 301 -1.57 5.23 8.99
N GLU A 302 -2.27 4.42 8.21
CA GLU A 302 -3.70 4.17 8.45
C GLU A 302 -3.86 3.49 9.82
N SER A 303 -4.73 4.06 10.64
CA SER A 303 -5.19 3.48 11.91
C SER A 303 -6.31 2.48 11.67
#